data_3c392793556c121cfff895c61233dcad
#
_entry.id   3c392793556c121cfff895c61233dcad
#
_cell.length_a   1.000
_cell.length_b   1.000
_cell.length_c   1.000
_cell.angle_alpha   90.00
_cell.angle_beta   90.00
_cell.angle_gamma   90.00
#
_symmetry.space_group_name_H-M   'P 1'
#
loop_
_entity.id
_entity.type
_entity.pdbx_description
1 polymer ?
#
loop_
_entity_poly.entity_id
_entity_poly.type
_entity_poly.pdbx_seq_one_letter_code
_entity_poly.pdbx_strand_id
1 'polypeptide(L)'
;LHGVGVSVVNALSSKLELTVWRDGKEYQMTFSHGEADARLAVVGEVPADKTGTRIRFWPSHETFTQTVFSYDTLEARLRELAFLNSGVRIILTDERPDTPVEADLYYEGGLTAYVKYLNQAKQSLVPEPILMTASKDGITVEVAMEWTDAYHENMLCFTNNIPQRDGGAHLAGFRGALTRQVNGYANESGIAKKEKVTLTG
;
A
#
# COMPACT_ATOMS: atom_id res chain seq x y z
N LEU A 1 -5.26 7.57 12.31
CA LEU A 1 -4.04 8.34 12.61
C LEU A 1 -3.37 8.75 11.29
N HIS A 2 -3.84 9.85 10.68
CA HIS A 2 -3.24 10.39 9.46
C HIS A 2 -2.40 11.62 9.81
N GLY A 3 -1.28 11.80 9.09
CA GLY A 3 -0.38 12.94 9.27
C GLY A 3 0.71 12.77 10.32
N VAL A 4 0.85 11.62 10.97
CA VAL A 4 1.90 11.37 11.98
C VAL A 4 3.12 10.63 11.44
N GLY A 5 3.07 10.05 10.22
CA GLY A 5 4.12 9.19 9.69
C GLY A 5 5.49 9.87 9.66
N VAL A 6 5.59 11.05 9.06
CA VAL A 6 6.86 11.79 8.97
C VAL A 6 7.33 12.27 10.36
N SER A 7 6.42 12.63 11.25
CA SER A 7 6.76 13.03 12.61
C SER A 7 7.38 11.86 13.40
N VAL A 8 6.86 10.64 13.20
CA VAL A 8 7.44 9.42 13.80
C VAL A 8 8.82 9.14 13.22
N VAL A 9 8.99 9.22 11.90
CA VAL A 9 10.30 9.06 11.24
C VAL A 9 11.30 10.06 11.83
N ASN A 10 10.89 11.33 11.98
CA ASN A 10 11.74 12.38 12.56
C ASN A 10 12.15 12.05 14.01
N ALA A 11 11.20 11.69 14.86
CA ALA A 11 11.48 11.35 16.25
C ALA A 11 12.40 10.12 16.43
N LEU A 12 12.36 9.18 15.47
CA LEU A 12 13.17 7.95 15.50
C LEU A 12 14.47 8.06 14.69
N SER A 13 14.82 9.26 14.22
CA SER A 13 16.03 9.53 13.45
C SER A 13 17.05 10.31 14.28
N SER A 14 18.33 9.95 14.16
CA SER A 14 19.41 10.77 14.70
C SER A 14 19.52 12.12 14.01
N LYS A 15 19.17 12.15 12.71
CA LYS A 15 19.12 13.36 11.89
C LYS A 15 18.02 13.25 10.83
N LEU A 16 17.34 14.36 10.55
CA LEU A 16 16.45 14.49 9.40
C LEU A 16 16.69 15.85 8.72
N GLU A 17 16.77 15.82 7.40
CA GLU A 17 16.89 17.01 6.55
C GLU A 17 15.61 17.11 5.69
N LEU A 18 14.94 18.25 5.80
CA LEU A 18 13.78 18.60 5.00
C LEU A 18 14.17 19.66 3.98
N THR A 19 13.84 19.45 2.71
CA THR A 19 13.89 20.46 1.66
C THR A 19 12.52 20.57 1.01
N VAL A 20 12.03 21.79 0.83
CA VAL A 20 10.77 22.07 0.14
C VAL A 20 11.02 23.08 -0.96
N TRP A 21 10.53 22.79 -2.17
CA TRP A 21 10.51 23.73 -3.29
C TRP A 21 9.08 24.19 -3.51
N ARG A 22 8.88 25.51 -3.36
CA ARG A 22 7.56 26.13 -3.49
C ARG A 22 7.69 27.62 -3.77
N ASP A 23 6.81 28.17 -4.60
CA ASP A 23 6.69 29.61 -4.87
C ASP A 23 8.03 30.25 -5.30
N GLY A 24 8.82 29.54 -6.15
CA GLY A 24 10.10 30.01 -6.67
C GLY A 24 11.23 30.01 -5.64
N LYS A 25 11.04 29.37 -4.49
CA LYS A 25 12.02 29.32 -3.39
C LYS A 25 12.35 27.90 -2.97
N GLU A 26 13.57 27.71 -2.49
CA GLU A 26 14.01 26.52 -1.78
C GLU A 26 14.07 26.82 -0.29
N TYR A 27 13.34 26.01 0.48
CA TYR A 27 13.30 26.07 1.94
C TYR A 27 14.00 24.86 2.50
N GLN A 28 14.77 25.05 3.58
CA GLN A 28 15.41 23.93 4.30
C GLN A 28 15.20 24.03 5.80
N MET A 29 15.15 22.87 6.43
CA MET A 29 15.10 22.70 7.88
C MET A 29 15.76 21.39 8.26
N THR A 30 16.47 21.37 9.36
CA THR A 30 17.11 20.17 9.90
C THR A 30 16.62 19.88 11.31
N PHE A 31 16.66 18.60 11.66
CA PHE A 31 16.23 18.10 12.95
C PHE A 31 17.26 17.10 13.48
N SER A 32 17.45 17.09 14.79
CA SER A 32 18.25 16.13 15.52
C SER A 32 17.38 15.44 16.56
N HIS A 33 17.24 14.11 16.49
CA HIS A 33 16.37 13.32 17.39
C HIS A 33 14.95 13.87 17.53
N GLY A 34 14.36 14.36 16.43
CA GLY A 34 13.01 14.92 16.40
C GLY A 34 12.91 16.40 16.77
N GLU A 35 13.94 16.99 17.34
CA GLU A 35 14.01 18.40 17.71
C GLU A 35 14.51 19.25 16.54
N ALA A 36 13.88 20.39 16.30
CA ALA A 36 14.30 21.32 15.25
C ALA A 36 15.61 22.02 15.63
N ASP A 37 16.65 21.89 14.80
CA ASP A 37 17.94 22.57 15.02
C ASP A 37 17.83 24.09 14.80
N ALA A 38 16.97 24.51 13.87
CA ALA A 38 16.70 25.89 13.53
C ALA A 38 15.31 26.05 12.91
N ARG A 39 14.88 27.29 12.71
CA ARG A 39 13.63 27.59 11.99
C ARG A 39 13.80 27.33 10.49
N LEU A 40 12.68 27.04 9.81
CA LEU A 40 12.62 26.93 8.36
C LEU A 40 13.23 28.18 7.72
N ALA A 41 14.21 28.00 6.86
CA ALA A 41 14.92 29.09 6.18
C ALA A 41 14.80 28.99 4.65
N VAL A 42 14.74 30.13 3.98
CA VAL A 42 14.92 30.21 2.54
C VAL A 42 16.43 30.15 2.27
N VAL A 43 16.85 29.15 1.50
CA VAL A 43 18.28 28.91 1.20
C VAL A 43 18.65 29.19 -0.25
N GLY A 44 17.65 29.37 -1.12
CA GLY A 44 17.88 29.68 -2.53
C GLY A 44 16.60 30.01 -3.29
N GLU A 45 16.81 30.43 -4.55
CA GLU A 45 15.74 30.62 -5.52
C GLU A 45 15.76 29.46 -6.52
N VAL A 46 14.60 29.06 -7.00
CA VAL A 46 14.39 28.00 -7.99
C VAL A 46 13.36 28.45 -9.03
N PRO A 47 13.27 27.81 -10.20
CA PRO A 47 12.19 28.09 -11.14
C PRO A 47 10.82 28.04 -10.47
N ALA A 48 9.92 28.95 -10.85
CA ALA A 48 8.60 29.10 -10.20
C ALA A 48 7.71 27.85 -10.32
N ASP A 49 7.93 27.03 -11.34
CA ASP A 49 7.24 25.77 -11.60
C ASP A 49 7.85 24.58 -10.82
N LYS A 50 9.01 24.75 -10.23
CA LYS A 50 9.64 23.71 -9.41
C LYS A 50 8.92 23.58 -8.09
N THR A 51 8.25 22.44 -7.88
CA THR A 51 7.55 22.09 -6.65
C THR A 51 7.98 20.71 -6.16
N GLY A 52 7.87 20.49 -4.87
CA GLY A 52 8.12 19.17 -4.28
C GLY A 52 8.72 19.23 -2.88
N THR A 53 8.90 18.03 -2.31
CA THR A 53 9.47 17.84 -0.98
C THR A 53 10.54 16.74 -1.04
N ARG A 54 11.67 16.98 -0.41
CA ARG A 54 12.71 15.96 -0.18
C ARG A 54 12.92 15.80 1.31
N ILE A 55 12.88 14.55 1.75
CA ILE A 55 13.19 14.17 3.11
C ILE A 55 14.36 13.19 3.06
N ARG A 56 15.41 13.51 3.82
CA ARG A 56 16.55 12.63 4.04
C ARG A 56 16.69 12.38 5.53
N PHE A 57 16.81 11.11 5.92
CA PHE A 57 16.88 10.78 7.33
C PHE A 57 17.85 9.63 7.61
N TRP A 58 18.34 9.60 8.83
CA TRP A 58 19.23 8.59 9.34
C TRP A 58 18.59 7.95 10.57
N PRO A 59 18.19 6.66 10.48
CA PRO A 59 17.62 5.94 11.63
C PRO A 59 18.56 6.00 12.83
N SER A 60 18.01 6.23 14.02
CA SER A 60 18.82 6.32 15.24
C SER A 60 19.27 4.94 15.71
N HIS A 61 20.58 4.76 15.92
CA HIS A 61 21.14 3.56 16.53
C HIS A 61 20.78 3.41 18.01
N GLU A 62 20.32 4.47 18.65
CA GLU A 62 19.81 4.42 20.03
C GLU A 62 18.45 3.75 20.11
N THR A 63 17.67 3.84 19.01
CA THR A 63 16.31 3.26 18.94
C THR A 63 16.31 1.91 18.22
N PHE A 64 17.11 1.77 17.17
CA PHE A 64 17.10 0.58 16.32
C PHE A 64 18.42 -0.19 16.42
N THR A 65 18.34 -1.49 16.64
CA THR A 65 19.49 -2.40 16.57
C THR A 65 19.93 -2.68 15.13
N GLN A 66 19.01 -2.51 14.17
CA GLN A 66 19.25 -2.69 12.73
C GLN A 66 18.84 -1.39 12.01
N THR A 67 19.79 -0.74 11.36
CA THR A 67 19.56 0.50 10.60
C THR A 67 19.85 0.34 9.10
N VAL A 68 20.24 -0.85 8.66
CA VAL A 68 20.44 -1.16 7.25
C VAL A 68 19.12 -1.58 6.61
N PHE A 69 18.69 -0.84 5.61
CA PHE A 69 17.46 -1.14 4.88
C PHE A 69 17.63 -2.37 3.98
N SER A 70 16.61 -3.24 3.96
CA SER A 70 16.49 -4.34 3.01
C SER A 70 15.77 -3.85 1.75
N TYR A 71 16.45 -3.93 0.60
CA TYR A 71 15.86 -3.56 -0.69
C TYR A 71 14.60 -4.37 -0.98
N ASP A 72 14.66 -5.69 -0.87
CA ASP A 72 13.55 -6.59 -1.18
C ASP A 72 12.31 -6.31 -0.32
N THR A 73 12.53 -6.03 0.98
CA THR A 73 11.44 -5.69 1.90
C THR A 73 10.78 -4.36 1.51
N LEU A 74 11.58 -3.35 1.16
CA LEU A 74 11.07 -2.05 0.71
C LEU A 74 10.36 -2.18 -0.64
N GLU A 75 10.95 -2.89 -1.60
CA GLU A 75 10.36 -3.10 -2.91
C GLU A 75 8.99 -3.78 -2.81
N ALA A 76 8.90 -4.88 -2.05
CA ALA A 76 7.64 -5.60 -1.87
C ALA A 76 6.55 -4.69 -1.26
N ARG A 77 6.89 -3.90 -0.24
CA ARG A 77 5.94 -2.99 0.39
C ARG A 77 5.57 -1.80 -0.49
N LEU A 78 6.51 -1.22 -1.20
CA LEU A 78 6.25 -0.10 -2.10
C LEU A 78 5.43 -0.56 -3.33
N ARG A 79 5.66 -1.78 -3.82
CA ARG A 79 4.85 -2.41 -4.87
C ARG A 79 3.40 -2.59 -4.42
N GLU A 80 3.17 -3.09 -3.21
CA GLU A 80 1.84 -3.18 -2.62
C GLU A 80 1.16 -1.80 -2.56
N LEU A 81 1.88 -0.78 -2.08
CA LEU A 81 1.36 0.59 -2.01
C LEU A 81 1.04 1.17 -3.40
N ALA A 82 1.85 0.87 -4.42
CA ALA A 82 1.59 1.32 -5.79
C ALA A 82 0.33 0.67 -6.39
N PHE A 83 0.06 -0.60 -6.08
CA PHE A 83 -1.21 -1.25 -6.45
C PHE A 83 -2.41 -0.68 -5.70
N LEU A 84 -2.26 -0.39 -4.39
CA LEU A 84 -3.34 0.19 -3.58
C LEU A 84 -3.64 1.65 -3.93
N ASN A 85 -2.71 2.34 -4.56
CA ASN A 85 -2.85 3.75 -4.98
C ASN A 85 -2.67 3.86 -6.50
N SER A 86 -3.66 3.37 -7.24
CA SER A 86 -3.63 3.38 -8.70
C SER A 86 -3.25 4.76 -9.26
N GLY A 87 -2.29 4.77 -10.19
CA GLY A 87 -1.78 5.99 -10.81
C GLY A 87 -0.66 6.71 -10.05
N VAL A 88 -0.29 6.24 -8.85
CA VAL A 88 0.91 6.73 -8.15
C VAL A 88 2.13 5.97 -8.65
N ARG A 89 3.16 6.69 -9.11
CA ARG A 89 4.44 6.13 -9.51
C ARG A 89 5.45 6.22 -8.38
N ILE A 90 6.05 5.11 -8.03
CA ILE A 90 7.07 4.99 -6.99
C ILE A 90 8.36 4.47 -7.63
N ILE A 91 9.46 5.21 -7.49
CA ILE A 91 10.77 4.77 -7.93
C ILE A 91 11.58 4.46 -6.67
N LEU A 92 12.08 3.23 -6.57
CA LEU A 92 12.98 2.78 -5.52
C LEU A 92 14.36 2.55 -6.12
N THR A 93 15.37 3.24 -5.60
CA THR A 93 16.76 3.07 -6.05
C THR A 93 17.63 2.69 -4.86
N ASP A 94 18.41 1.61 -4.98
CA ASP A 94 19.50 1.25 -4.07
C ASP A 94 20.83 1.63 -4.69
N GLU A 95 21.49 2.64 -4.11
CA GLU A 95 22.77 3.16 -4.58
C GLU A 95 23.98 2.53 -3.86
N ARG A 96 23.76 1.55 -2.97
CA ARG A 96 24.83 0.89 -2.20
C ARG A 96 25.73 -0.05 -3.04
N PRO A 97 25.18 -0.83 -4.01
CA PRO A 97 25.99 -1.63 -4.92
C PRO A 97 26.76 -0.73 -5.92
N ASP A 98 27.88 -1.26 -6.46
CA ASP A 98 28.65 -0.58 -7.50
C ASP A 98 27.80 -0.19 -8.73
N THR A 99 26.83 -1.03 -9.07
CA THR A 99 25.77 -0.71 -10.04
C THR A 99 24.46 -0.55 -9.28
N PRO A 100 23.86 0.66 -9.27
CA PRO A 100 22.59 0.90 -8.61
C PRO A 100 21.47 -0.03 -9.11
N VAL A 101 20.62 -0.48 -8.20
CA VAL A 101 19.44 -1.28 -8.52
C VAL A 101 18.21 -0.38 -8.40
N GLU A 102 17.37 -0.37 -9.44
CA GLU A 102 16.18 0.46 -9.48
C GLU A 102 14.94 -0.36 -9.81
N ALA A 103 13.84 -0.05 -9.12
CA ALA A 103 12.50 -0.53 -9.46
C ALA A 103 11.57 0.66 -9.71
N ASP A 104 10.88 0.64 -10.85
CA ASP A 104 9.84 1.60 -11.22
C ASP A 104 8.47 0.93 -11.02
N LEU A 105 7.75 1.36 -10.01
CA LEU A 105 6.52 0.77 -9.55
C LEU A 105 5.35 1.68 -9.90
N TYR A 106 4.63 1.34 -10.98
CA TYR A 106 3.48 2.08 -11.48
C TYR A 106 2.41 1.13 -11.99
N TYR A 107 1.21 1.18 -11.40
CA TYR A 107 0.11 0.27 -11.74
C TYR A 107 -1.21 1.03 -11.86
N GLU A 108 -1.73 1.12 -13.08
CA GLU A 108 -3.03 1.75 -13.34
C GLU A 108 -4.23 0.85 -13.02
N GLY A 109 -4.02 -0.46 -13.03
CA GLY A 109 -5.09 -1.46 -12.84
C GLY A 109 -5.55 -1.66 -11.40
N GLY A 110 -5.00 -0.94 -10.41
CA GLY A 110 -5.42 -1.00 -9.01
C GLY A 110 -5.46 -2.40 -8.42
N LEU A 111 -6.51 -2.70 -7.64
CA LEU A 111 -6.67 -4.01 -6.98
C LEU A 111 -6.80 -5.18 -7.96
N THR A 112 -7.39 -4.98 -9.13
CA THR A 112 -7.48 -6.03 -10.15
C THR A 112 -6.09 -6.45 -10.63
N ALA A 113 -5.21 -5.49 -10.91
CA ALA A 113 -3.83 -5.76 -11.29
C ALA A 113 -3.04 -6.40 -10.13
N TYR A 114 -3.35 -6.02 -8.89
CA TYR A 114 -2.71 -6.61 -7.72
C TYR A 114 -3.08 -8.09 -7.54
N VAL A 115 -4.36 -8.45 -7.70
CA VAL A 115 -4.81 -9.86 -7.66
C VAL A 115 -4.15 -10.68 -8.75
N LYS A 116 -4.08 -10.16 -9.99
CA LYS A 116 -3.35 -10.82 -11.10
C LYS A 116 -1.87 -11.03 -10.77
N TYR A 117 -1.22 -10.02 -10.21
CA TYR A 117 0.17 -10.11 -9.79
C TYR A 117 0.39 -11.20 -8.71
N LEU A 118 -0.47 -11.26 -7.69
CA LEU A 118 -0.39 -12.26 -6.63
C LEU A 118 -0.65 -13.69 -7.12
N ASN A 119 -1.38 -13.83 -8.21
CA ASN A 119 -1.78 -15.12 -8.80
C ASN A 119 -1.00 -15.48 -10.06
N GLN A 120 0.04 -14.72 -10.45
CA GLN A 120 0.79 -14.92 -11.69
C GLN A 120 1.37 -16.33 -11.89
N ALA A 121 1.61 -17.07 -10.79
CA ALA A 121 2.11 -18.44 -10.82
C ALA A 121 1.00 -19.52 -10.65
N LYS A 122 -0.29 -19.11 -10.67
CA LYS A 122 -1.43 -19.99 -10.48
C LYS A 122 -2.32 -19.97 -11.72
N GLN A 123 -3.11 -21.01 -11.90
CA GLN A 123 -4.10 -21.05 -12.97
C GLN A 123 -5.41 -20.44 -12.50
N SER A 124 -5.84 -19.36 -13.15
CA SER A 124 -7.14 -18.75 -12.89
C SER A 124 -8.27 -19.66 -13.37
N LEU A 125 -9.34 -19.77 -12.56
CA LEU A 125 -10.58 -20.48 -12.91
C LEU A 125 -11.66 -19.54 -13.44
N VAL A 126 -11.39 -18.24 -13.48
CA VAL A 126 -12.29 -17.20 -14.01
C VAL A 126 -11.54 -16.38 -15.07
N PRO A 127 -12.22 -15.82 -16.08
CA PRO A 127 -11.57 -15.07 -17.16
C PRO A 127 -10.81 -13.84 -16.67
N GLU A 128 -11.39 -13.14 -15.69
CA GLU A 128 -10.85 -11.91 -15.09
C GLU A 128 -11.19 -11.85 -13.60
N PRO A 129 -10.33 -11.21 -12.77
CA PRO A 129 -10.67 -10.94 -11.38
C PRO A 129 -11.96 -10.13 -11.26
N ILE A 130 -12.76 -10.46 -10.27
CA ILE A 130 -14.01 -9.76 -9.98
C ILE A 130 -13.69 -8.55 -9.12
N LEU A 131 -14.03 -7.35 -9.59
CA LEU A 131 -13.89 -6.10 -8.85
C LEU A 131 -15.27 -5.60 -8.40
N MET A 132 -15.38 -5.24 -7.15
CA MET A 132 -16.57 -4.63 -6.56
C MET A 132 -16.18 -3.39 -5.77
N THR A 133 -16.93 -2.32 -5.97
CA THR A 133 -16.78 -1.08 -5.21
C THR A 133 -18.14 -0.60 -4.74
N ALA A 134 -18.26 -0.23 -3.48
CA ALA A 134 -19.47 0.32 -2.91
C ALA A 134 -19.13 1.38 -1.85
N SER A 135 -19.99 2.39 -1.75
CA SER A 135 -19.86 3.44 -0.73
C SER A 135 -21.16 3.60 0.03
N LYS A 136 -21.07 3.67 1.35
CA LYS A 136 -22.20 3.93 2.24
C LYS A 136 -21.74 4.68 3.48
N ASP A 137 -22.46 5.69 3.88
CA ASP A 137 -22.23 6.47 5.11
C ASP A 137 -20.79 7.02 5.22
N GLY A 138 -20.20 7.45 4.08
CA GLY A 138 -18.83 7.96 4.01
C GLY A 138 -17.74 6.89 4.06
N ILE A 139 -18.09 5.61 4.06
CA ILE A 139 -17.18 4.48 4.00
C ILE A 139 -17.21 3.88 2.60
N THR A 140 -16.06 3.78 1.95
CA THR A 140 -15.91 3.09 0.66
C THR A 140 -15.25 1.74 0.89
N VAL A 141 -15.82 0.70 0.30
CA VAL A 141 -15.28 -0.67 0.28
C VAL A 141 -14.94 -1.02 -1.15
N GLU A 142 -13.74 -1.51 -1.36
CA GLU A 142 -13.26 -2.02 -2.64
C GLU A 142 -12.75 -3.45 -2.42
N VAL A 143 -13.18 -4.38 -3.27
CA VAL A 143 -12.82 -5.79 -3.20
C VAL A 143 -12.46 -6.28 -4.58
N ALA A 144 -11.28 -6.87 -4.73
CA ALA A 144 -10.91 -7.66 -5.90
C ALA A 144 -10.67 -9.10 -5.48
N MET A 145 -11.23 -10.05 -6.23
CA MET A 145 -11.09 -11.48 -5.95
C MET A 145 -11.00 -12.31 -7.24
N GLU A 146 -10.32 -13.43 -7.12
CA GLU A 146 -10.13 -14.39 -8.20
C GLU A 146 -10.12 -15.81 -7.62
N TRP A 147 -10.71 -16.75 -8.34
CA TRP A 147 -10.59 -18.18 -8.05
C TRP A 147 -9.48 -18.78 -8.89
N THR A 148 -8.63 -19.55 -8.23
CA THR A 148 -7.51 -20.26 -8.87
C THR A 148 -7.52 -21.73 -8.50
N ASP A 149 -6.62 -22.50 -9.09
CA ASP A 149 -6.38 -23.91 -8.78
C ASP A 149 -5.65 -24.16 -7.44
N ALA A 150 -5.35 -23.11 -6.69
CA ALA A 150 -4.68 -23.21 -5.39
C ALA A 150 -5.62 -23.75 -4.30
N TYR A 151 -5.09 -24.62 -3.43
CA TYR A 151 -5.84 -25.18 -2.30
C TYR A 151 -6.05 -24.18 -1.14
N HIS A 152 -5.20 -23.16 -1.05
CA HIS A 152 -5.22 -22.21 0.05
C HIS A 152 -5.69 -20.84 -0.39
N GLU A 153 -6.55 -20.27 0.42
CA GLU A 153 -6.95 -18.86 0.30
C GLU A 153 -5.76 -17.95 0.60
N ASN A 154 -5.62 -16.89 -0.21
CA ASN A 154 -4.77 -15.75 0.09
C ASN A 154 -5.67 -14.54 0.25
N MET A 155 -5.81 -14.02 1.48
CA MET A 155 -6.68 -12.89 1.82
C MET A 155 -5.85 -11.75 2.38
N LEU A 156 -5.86 -10.62 1.68
CA LEU A 156 -5.23 -9.39 2.14
C LEU A 156 -6.30 -8.36 2.49
N CYS A 157 -6.19 -7.78 3.67
CA CYS A 157 -7.14 -6.80 4.19
C CYS A 157 -6.43 -5.50 4.51
N PHE A 158 -7.05 -4.37 4.15
CA PHE A 158 -6.50 -3.04 4.38
C PHE A 158 -7.57 -2.10 4.91
N THR A 159 -7.16 -1.14 5.71
CA THR A 159 -7.96 0.02 6.09
C THR A 159 -7.13 1.27 5.79
N ASN A 160 -7.57 2.09 4.83
CA ASN A 160 -6.81 3.25 4.35
C ASN A 160 -5.34 2.88 3.99
N ASN A 161 -5.17 1.81 3.22
CA ASN A 161 -3.88 1.26 2.78
C ASN A 161 -2.97 0.70 3.90
N ILE A 162 -3.50 0.57 5.12
CA ILE A 162 -2.79 -0.04 6.24
C ILE A 162 -3.18 -1.51 6.34
N PRO A 163 -2.22 -2.46 6.26
CA PRO A 163 -2.51 -3.88 6.35
C PRO A 163 -3.17 -4.26 7.68
N GLN A 164 -4.23 -5.05 7.60
CA GLN A 164 -4.93 -5.64 8.74
C GLN A 164 -4.65 -7.14 8.76
N ARG A 165 -3.56 -7.55 9.41
CA ARG A 165 -3.09 -8.96 9.40
C ARG A 165 -4.10 -9.95 9.96
N ASP A 166 -4.85 -9.53 10.96
CA ASP A 166 -5.86 -10.37 11.62
C ASP A 166 -7.26 -10.22 10.98
N GLY A 167 -7.34 -9.59 9.81
CA GLY A 167 -8.61 -9.24 9.18
C GLY A 167 -9.28 -8.07 9.90
N GLY A 168 -10.58 -8.18 10.17
CA GLY A 168 -11.34 -7.13 10.86
C GLY A 168 -12.84 -7.31 10.61
N ALA A 169 -13.63 -6.39 11.16
CA ALA A 169 -15.10 -6.40 10.97
C ALA A 169 -15.49 -6.36 9.48
N HIS A 170 -14.72 -5.66 8.65
CA HIS A 170 -14.93 -5.59 7.20
C HIS A 170 -14.73 -6.95 6.52
N LEU A 171 -13.73 -7.75 6.92
CA LEU A 171 -13.53 -9.10 6.40
C LEU A 171 -14.70 -10.02 6.80
N ALA A 172 -15.09 -10.00 8.08
CA ALA A 172 -16.22 -10.80 8.57
C ALA A 172 -17.53 -10.42 7.86
N GLY A 173 -17.74 -9.12 7.65
CA GLY A 173 -18.89 -8.60 6.90
C GLY A 173 -18.90 -9.08 5.44
N PHE A 174 -17.76 -8.98 4.77
CA PHE A 174 -17.60 -9.44 3.38
C PHE A 174 -17.84 -10.95 3.24
N ARG A 175 -17.19 -11.79 4.09
CA ARG A 175 -17.39 -13.25 4.07
C ARG A 175 -18.84 -13.63 4.28
N GLY A 176 -19.51 -13.03 5.25
CA GLY A 176 -20.93 -13.28 5.50
C GLY A 176 -21.84 -12.84 4.34
N ALA A 177 -21.53 -11.72 3.68
CA ALA A 177 -22.26 -11.25 2.51
C ALA A 177 -22.05 -12.18 1.31
N LEU A 178 -20.80 -12.54 1.02
CA LEU A 178 -20.46 -13.45 -0.09
C LEU A 178 -21.16 -14.81 0.08
N THR A 179 -21.06 -15.41 1.26
CA THR A 179 -21.71 -16.70 1.56
C THR A 179 -23.21 -16.63 1.34
N ARG A 180 -23.88 -15.56 1.81
CA ARG A 180 -25.34 -15.38 1.58
C ARG A 180 -25.68 -15.26 0.10
N GLN A 181 -24.92 -14.45 -0.64
CA GLN A 181 -25.20 -14.22 -2.06
C GLN A 181 -24.98 -15.47 -2.91
N VAL A 182 -23.87 -16.19 -2.68
CA VAL A 182 -23.57 -17.43 -3.43
C VAL A 182 -24.58 -18.52 -3.13
N ASN A 183 -24.95 -18.73 -1.86
CA ASN A 183 -25.97 -19.72 -1.50
C ASN A 183 -27.38 -19.30 -2.01
N GLY A 184 -27.71 -18.00 -1.97
CA GLY A 184 -28.96 -17.48 -2.55
C GLY A 184 -29.06 -17.82 -4.03
N TYR A 185 -28.03 -17.45 -4.80
CA TYR A 185 -27.96 -17.77 -6.23
C TYR A 185 -28.02 -19.28 -6.50
N ALA A 186 -27.26 -20.08 -5.76
CA ALA A 186 -27.24 -21.54 -5.93
C ALA A 186 -28.61 -22.17 -5.69
N ASN A 187 -29.40 -21.66 -4.72
CA ASN A 187 -30.75 -22.10 -4.46
C ASN A 187 -31.75 -21.67 -5.56
N GLU A 188 -31.72 -20.38 -5.93
CA GLU A 188 -32.60 -19.80 -6.95
C GLU A 188 -32.37 -20.42 -8.33
N SER A 189 -31.12 -20.69 -8.71
CA SER A 189 -30.75 -21.36 -9.95
C SER A 189 -30.96 -22.85 -9.98
N GLY A 190 -31.28 -23.47 -8.81
CA GLY A 190 -31.44 -24.91 -8.65
C GLY A 190 -30.14 -25.72 -8.61
N ILE A 191 -28.98 -25.06 -8.69
CA ILE A 191 -27.65 -25.70 -8.65
C ILE A 191 -27.43 -26.41 -7.34
N ALA A 192 -27.78 -25.79 -6.20
CA ALA A 192 -27.64 -26.39 -4.88
C ALA A 192 -28.38 -27.74 -4.75
N LYS A 193 -29.59 -27.85 -5.33
CA LYS A 193 -30.36 -29.07 -5.35
C LYS A 193 -29.76 -30.13 -6.27
N LYS A 194 -29.30 -29.71 -7.45
CA LYS A 194 -28.70 -30.60 -8.45
C LYS A 194 -27.40 -31.21 -7.93
N GLU A 195 -26.50 -30.37 -7.42
CA GLU A 195 -25.17 -30.76 -6.97
C GLU A 195 -25.14 -31.22 -5.49
N LYS A 196 -26.25 -31.07 -4.75
CA LYS A 196 -26.40 -31.42 -3.32
C LYS A 196 -25.33 -30.75 -2.43
N VAL A 197 -25.04 -29.46 -2.71
CA VAL A 197 -24.00 -28.69 -2.03
C VAL A 197 -24.63 -27.52 -1.27
N THR A 198 -24.13 -27.27 -0.06
CA THR A 198 -24.34 -26.03 0.69
C THR A 198 -22.97 -25.47 1.04
N LEU A 199 -22.75 -24.21 0.72
CA LEU A 199 -21.48 -23.57 0.98
C LEU A 199 -21.47 -22.95 2.39
N THR A 200 -20.38 -23.17 3.11
CA THR A 200 -20.08 -22.52 4.38
C THR A 200 -18.94 -21.53 4.19
N GLY A 201 -19.00 -20.40 4.86
CA GLY A 201 -17.97 -19.36 4.80
C GLY A 201 -16.81 -19.59 5.77
#